data_fabec51c22984474f4442e6f83bcbc1f
#
_entry.id   fabec51c22984474f4442e6f83bcbc1f
#
_cell.length_a   1.000
_cell.length_b   1.000
_cell.length_c   1.000
_cell.angle_alpha   90.00
_cell.angle_beta   90.00
_cell.angle_gamma   90.00
#
_symmetry.space_group_name_H-M   'P 1'
#
loop_
_entity.id
_entity.type
_entity.pdbx_description
1 polymer ?
#
loop_
_entity_poly.entity_id
_entity_poly.type
_entity_poly.pdbx_seq_one_letter_code
_entity_poly.pdbx_strand_id
1 'polypeptide(L)'
;MWIDAITQYEPDKRLVAVKNVSLSEEHIHDHFAATDDLPAQPMMPNSLIVEGMAQTAGILVGSVNSFRAKVVLAKIVRASVERDVLPGQSIRYDATIERMDGAGASTSGTIERLDHRVGEWETIVAIDLIFSHIDNNMSGLEFPEHNFVFSENFRTILRSAGMDSVCG
;
A
#
# COMPACT_ATOMS: atom_id res chain seq x y z
N MET A 1 -5.32 -2.25 -7.77
CA MET A 1 -5.13 -1.91 -6.37
C MET A 1 -4.46 -3.05 -5.64
N TRP A 2 -3.59 -2.72 -4.66
CA TRP A 2 -2.77 -3.72 -3.96
C TRP A 2 -3.15 -3.85 -2.48
N ILE A 3 -4.34 -3.36 -2.14
CA ILE A 3 -5.03 -3.59 -0.88
C ILE A 3 -6.47 -3.98 -1.19
N ASP A 4 -7.06 -4.85 -0.38
CA ASP A 4 -8.45 -5.32 -0.55
C ASP A 4 -9.39 -4.65 0.46
N ALA A 5 -8.89 -4.38 1.68
CA ALA A 5 -9.68 -3.74 2.74
C ALA A 5 -8.79 -3.00 3.74
N ILE A 6 -9.33 -1.95 4.35
CA ILE A 6 -8.78 -1.31 5.54
C ILE A 6 -9.43 -1.98 6.75
N THR A 7 -8.62 -2.46 7.68
CA THR A 7 -9.09 -3.18 8.87
C THR A 7 -8.99 -2.37 10.15
N GLN A 8 -8.09 -1.36 10.19
CA GLN A 8 -7.96 -0.43 11.30
C GLN A 8 -7.60 0.95 10.77
N TYR A 9 -8.16 1.99 11.40
CA TYR A 9 -7.82 3.37 11.11
C TYR A 9 -7.84 4.20 12.40
N GLU A 10 -6.69 4.77 12.74
CA GLU A 10 -6.52 5.77 13.77
C GLU A 10 -6.18 7.10 13.07
N PRO A 11 -7.10 8.09 13.05
CA PRO A 11 -6.88 9.37 12.37
C PRO A 11 -5.52 9.98 12.71
N ASP A 12 -4.84 10.49 11.69
CA ASP A 12 -3.56 11.19 11.77
C ASP A 12 -2.39 10.36 12.34
N LYS A 13 -2.59 9.06 12.57
CA LYS A 13 -1.61 8.24 13.25
C LYS A 13 -1.29 6.92 12.56
N ARG A 14 -2.29 6.06 12.34
CA ARG A 14 -2.06 4.68 11.89
C ARG A 14 -3.18 4.17 10.99
N LEU A 15 -2.80 3.37 10.00
CA LEU A 15 -3.74 2.65 9.15
C LEU A 15 -3.24 1.24 8.89
N VAL A 16 -4.14 0.26 9.02
CA VAL A 16 -3.88 -1.13 8.71
C VAL A 16 -4.77 -1.58 7.57
N ALA A 17 -4.16 -2.15 6.55
CA ALA A 17 -4.86 -2.72 5.41
C ALA A 17 -4.44 -4.18 5.18
N VAL A 18 -5.27 -4.92 4.45
CA VAL A 18 -5.01 -6.31 4.11
C VAL A 18 -5.15 -6.52 2.60
N LYS A 19 -4.41 -7.52 2.11
CA LYS A 19 -4.45 -8.04 0.74
C LYS A 19 -4.45 -9.57 0.79
N ASN A 20 -5.40 -10.20 0.07
CA ASN A 20 -5.37 -11.64 -0.14
C ASN A 20 -4.72 -11.94 -1.49
N VAL A 21 -3.77 -12.84 -1.52
CA VAL A 21 -3.03 -13.18 -2.73
C VAL A 21 -3.67 -14.40 -3.40
N SER A 22 -4.08 -14.24 -4.64
CA SER A 22 -4.81 -15.26 -5.40
C SER A 22 -4.08 -15.65 -6.70
N LEU A 23 -4.11 -16.94 -7.02
CA LEU A 23 -3.58 -17.43 -8.31
C LEU A 23 -4.37 -16.88 -9.52
N SER A 24 -5.58 -16.36 -9.31
CA SER A 24 -6.39 -15.75 -10.36
C SER A 24 -5.97 -14.31 -10.72
N GLU A 25 -5.04 -13.72 -9.98
CA GLU A 25 -4.49 -12.41 -10.32
C GLU A 25 -3.55 -12.51 -11.52
N GLU A 26 -3.73 -11.64 -12.51
CA GLU A 26 -3.02 -11.68 -13.80
C GLU A 26 -1.50 -11.83 -13.64
N HIS A 27 -0.89 -11.02 -12.78
CA HIS A 27 0.57 -11.03 -12.54
C HIS A 27 1.08 -12.30 -11.82
N ILE A 28 0.18 -13.09 -11.22
CA ILE A 28 0.51 -14.39 -10.60
C ILE A 28 0.13 -15.52 -11.55
N HIS A 29 -0.97 -15.37 -12.29
CA HIS A 29 -1.38 -16.35 -13.30
C HIS A 29 -0.26 -16.55 -14.35
N ASP A 30 0.38 -15.47 -14.79
CA ASP A 30 1.46 -15.48 -15.78
C ASP A 30 2.86 -15.66 -15.13
N HIS A 31 2.95 -16.40 -14.02
CA HIS A 31 4.21 -16.69 -13.35
C HIS A 31 5.17 -17.54 -14.20
N PHE A 32 6.43 -17.59 -13.80
CA PHE A 32 7.41 -18.47 -14.41
C PHE A 32 7.01 -19.94 -14.20
N ALA A 33 6.73 -20.62 -15.30
CA ALA A 33 6.35 -22.03 -15.29
C ALA A 33 7.53 -22.90 -14.79
N ALA A 34 7.21 -24.10 -14.29
CA ALA A 34 8.22 -25.09 -13.96
C ALA A 34 9.02 -25.49 -15.19
N THR A 35 10.32 -25.73 -15.02
CA THR A 35 11.25 -26.35 -15.97
C THR A 35 11.79 -27.64 -15.39
N ASP A 36 12.63 -28.36 -16.14
CA ASP A 36 13.27 -29.60 -15.64
C ASP A 36 14.15 -29.33 -14.40
N ASP A 37 14.72 -28.12 -14.30
CA ASP A 37 15.66 -27.74 -13.24
C ASP A 37 15.07 -26.85 -12.14
N LEU A 38 13.93 -26.19 -12.40
CA LEU A 38 13.33 -25.20 -11.48
C LEU A 38 11.82 -25.41 -11.31
N PRO A 39 11.30 -25.32 -10.08
CA PRO A 39 9.88 -25.35 -9.83
C PRO A 39 9.19 -24.09 -10.37
N ALA A 40 7.88 -24.16 -10.59
CA ALA A 40 7.05 -22.97 -10.86
C ALA A 40 7.17 -21.96 -9.71
N GLN A 41 7.14 -20.66 -10.06
CA GLN A 41 7.32 -19.57 -9.10
C GLN A 41 6.12 -18.61 -9.08
N PRO A 42 4.94 -19.04 -8.61
CA PRO A 42 3.75 -18.20 -8.52
C PRO A 42 3.84 -17.29 -7.27
N MET A 43 4.80 -16.36 -7.26
CA MET A 43 4.98 -15.43 -6.15
C MET A 43 4.47 -14.04 -6.49
N MET A 44 3.96 -13.33 -5.50
CA MET A 44 3.65 -11.91 -5.64
C MET A 44 4.95 -11.11 -5.80
N PRO A 45 5.11 -10.29 -6.86
CA PRO A 45 6.30 -9.48 -7.04
C PRO A 45 6.54 -8.55 -5.85
N ASN A 46 7.80 -8.47 -5.38
CA ASN A 46 8.17 -7.63 -4.23
C ASN A 46 7.85 -6.14 -4.44
N SER A 47 7.91 -5.66 -5.69
CA SER A 47 7.49 -4.29 -6.03
C SER A 47 6.01 -4.03 -5.73
N LEU A 48 5.15 -5.03 -5.92
CA LEU A 48 3.71 -4.93 -5.65
C LEU A 48 3.41 -5.04 -4.15
N ILE A 49 4.24 -5.77 -3.38
CA ILE A 49 4.17 -5.79 -1.92
C ILE A 49 4.50 -4.39 -1.39
N VAL A 50 5.57 -3.76 -1.90
CA VAL A 50 5.95 -2.38 -1.53
C VAL A 50 4.88 -1.37 -1.96
N GLU A 51 4.29 -1.53 -3.15
CA GLU A 51 3.20 -0.67 -3.62
C GLU A 51 1.96 -0.76 -2.72
N GLY A 52 1.61 -1.95 -2.22
CA GLY A 52 0.51 -2.10 -1.25
C GLY A 52 0.74 -1.28 0.02
N MET A 53 1.97 -1.24 0.53
CA MET A 53 2.33 -0.37 1.65
C MET A 53 2.29 1.11 1.25
N ALA A 54 2.77 1.47 0.07
CA ALA A 54 2.70 2.85 -0.41
C ALA A 54 1.25 3.34 -0.53
N GLN A 55 0.32 2.49 -0.98
CA GLN A 55 -1.11 2.79 -1.01
C GLN A 55 -1.68 2.94 0.40
N THR A 56 -1.34 2.03 1.33
CA THR A 56 -1.78 2.07 2.73
C THR A 56 -1.34 3.36 3.41
N ALA A 57 -0.05 3.68 3.35
CA ALA A 57 0.52 4.89 3.94
C ALA A 57 0.05 6.17 3.21
N GLY A 58 -0.11 6.11 1.88
CA GLY A 58 -0.65 7.23 1.08
C GLY A 58 -2.10 7.58 1.44
N ILE A 59 -2.94 6.59 1.70
CA ILE A 59 -4.30 6.80 2.22
C ILE A 59 -4.24 7.46 3.59
N LEU A 60 -3.40 6.97 4.49
CA LEU A 60 -3.24 7.55 5.82
C LEU A 60 -2.81 9.02 5.75
N VAL A 61 -1.78 9.34 4.97
CA VAL A 61 -1.30 10.72 4.78
C VAL A 61 -2.36 11.60 4.11
N GLY A 62 -3.05 11.09 3.08
CA GLY A 62 -4.11 11.83 2.38
C GLY A 62 -5.32 12.10 3.25
N SER A 63 -5.64 11.21 4.17
CA SER A 63 -6.80 11.34 5.07
C SER A 63 -6.68 12.51 6.05
N VAL A 64 -5.46 12.89 6.44
CA VAL A 64 -5.18 13.99 7.40
C VAL A 64 -5.80 15.32 6.95
N ASN A 65 -5.82 15.59 5.64
CA ASN A 65 -6.44 16.81 5.10
C ASN A 65 -7.66 16.51 4.20
N SER A 66 -8.35 15.40 4.46
CA SER A 66 -9.54 14.96 3.72
C SER A 66 -9.30 14.85 2.22
N PHE A 67 -8.14 14.34 1.82
CA PHE A 67 -7.72 14.12 0.44
C PHE A 67 -7.69 15.38 -0.45
N ARG A 68 -7.59 16.57 0.15
CA ARG A 68 -7.51 17.82 -0.60
C ARG A 68 -6.15 18.03 -1.29
N ALA A 69 -5.08 17.56 -0.66
CA ALA A 69 -3.75 17.58 -1.27
C ALA A 69 -3.51 16.34 -2.12
N LYS A 70 -2.76 16.50 -3.19
CA LYS A 70 -2.24 15.38 -3.98
C LYS A 70 -1.01 14.83 -3.27
N VAL A 71 -1.12 13.60 -2.77
CA VAL A 71 -0.05 12.90 -2.05
C VAL A 71 0.62 11.93 -2.99
N VAL A 72 1.92 12.07 -3.21
CA VAL A 72 2.69 11.15 -4.04
C VAL A 72 3.86 10.57 -3.27
N LEU A 73 4.19 9.31 -3.55
CA LEU A 73 5.40 8.67 -3.02
C LEU A 73 6.63 9.34 -3.64
N ALA A 74 7.41 10.04 -2.81
CA ALA A 74 8.63 10.72 -3.25
C ALA A 74 9.86 9.84 -3.11
N LYS A 75 9.92 8.98 -2.08
CA LYS A 75 11.09 8.15 -1.81
C LYS A 75 10.75 6.93 -0.97
N ILE A 76 11.34 5.80 -1.34
CA ILE A 76 11.50 4.62 -0.47
C ILE A 76 12.86 4.76 0.20
N VAL A 77 12.89 4.97 1.52
CA VAL A 77 14.14 5.16 2.27
C VAL A 77 14.78 3.81 2.53
N ARG A 78 13.94 2.83 2.91
CA ARG A 78 14.35 1.46 3.19
C ARG A 78 13.19 0.52 2.86
N ALA A 79 13.50 -0.59 2.20
CA ALA A 79 12.62 -1.74 2.04
C ALA A 79 13.47 -2.99 1.83
N SER A 80 13.30 -4.02 2.66
CA SER A 80 13.94 -5.32 2.51
C SER A 80 12.87 -6.38 2.66
N VAL A 81 12.61 -7.12 1.60
CA VAL A 81 11.62 -8.21 1.61
C VAL A 81 12.35 -9.52 1.90
N GLU A 82 12.05 -10.14 3.02
CA GLU A 82 12.78 -11.31 3.52
C GLU A 82 12.14 -12.64 3.14
N ARG A 83 10.88 -12.63 2.71
CA ARG A 83 10.11 -13.82 2.35
C ARG A 83 9.19 -13.56 1.17
N ASP A 84 9.07 -14.57 0.32
CA ASP A 84 8.09 -14.57 -0.77
C ASP A 84 6.66 -14.71 -0.25
N VAL A 85 5.73 -14.14 -0.98
CA VAL A 85 4.30 -14.29 -0.73
C VAL A 85 3.68 -15.06 -1.87
N LEU A 86 2.97 -16.14 -1.54
CA LEU A 86 2.42 -17.11 -2.48
C LEU A 86 0.89 -17.04 -2.51
N PRO A 87 0.24 -17.54 -3.56
CA PRO A 87 -1.21 -17.70 -3.60
C PRO A 87 -1.75 -18.47 -2.40
N GLY A 88 -2.89 -18.03 -1.87
CA GLY A 88 -3.49 -18.59 -0.66
C GLY A 88 -2.92 -18.05 0.64
N GLN A 89 -2.04 -17.05 0.57
CA GLN A 89 -1.56 -16.29 1.73
C GLN A 89 -2.20 -14.90 1.76
N SER A 90 -2.18 -14.26 2.93
CA SER A 90 -2.64 -12.89 3.09
C SER A 90 -1.49 -11.99 3.56
N ILE A 91 -1.55 -10.72 3.16
CA ILE A 91 -0.61 -9.68 3.58
C ILE A 91 -1.36 -8.69 4.46
N ARG A 92 -0.73 -8.23 5.53
CA ARG A 92 -1.16 -7.11 6.35
C ARG A 92 -0.13 -6.00 6.26
N TYR A 93 -0.58 -4.83 5.88
CA TYR A 93 0.19 -3.59 5.85
C TYR A 93 -0.18 -2.76 7.07
N ASP A 94 0.79 -2.37 7.86
CA ASP A 94 0.63 -1.54 9.06
C ASP A 94 1.49 -0.29 8.92
N ALA A 95 0.88 0.85 8.65
CA ALA A 95 1.54 2.11 8.39
C ALA A 95 1.29 3.13 9.52
N THR A 96 2.32 3.85 9.93
CA THR A 96 2.27 4.90 10.94
C THR A 96 2.91 6.18 10.41
N ILE A 97 2.30 7.35 10.67
CA ILE A 97 2.91 8.65 10.40
C ILE A 97 3.93 8.94 11.49
N GLU A 98 5.19 9.15 11.09
CA GLU A 98 6.27 9.56 11.99
C GLU A 98 6.36 11.09 12.09
N ARG A 99 6.22 11.75 10.95
CA ARG A 99 6.25 13.20 10.85
C ARG A 99 5.43 13.66 9.66
N MET A 100 4.76 14.79 9.80
CA MET A 100 4.02 15.45 8.72
C MET A 100 4.13 16.97 8.84
N ASP A 101 4.29 17.64 7.71
CA ASP A 101 4.28 19.10 7.60
C ASP A 101 3.65 19.52 6.25
N GLY A 102 3.70 20.82 5.93
CA GLY A 102 3.12 21.35 4.69
C GLY A 102 3.77 20.82 3.41
N ALA A 103 4.99 20.32 3.46
CA ALA A 103 5.72 19.81 2.30
C ALA A 103 5.45 18.32 2.04
N GLY A 104 5.10 17.56 3.09
CA GLY A 104 4.88 16.13 2.96
C GLY A 104 4.86 15.39 4.30
N ALA A 105 5.08 14.09 4.23
CA ALA A 105 5.09 13.21 5.39
C ALA A 105 6.16 12.13 5.28
N SER A 106 6.68 11.70 6.44
CA SER A 106 7.43 10.46 6.59
C SER A 106 6.58 9.43 7.32
N THR A 107 6.61 8.20 6.84
CA THR A 107 5.90 7.08 7.43
C THR A 107 6.85 5.92 7.64
N SER A 108 6.63 5.17 8.71
CA SER A 108 7.21 3.86 8.93
C SER A 108 6.12 2.79 8.85
N GLY A 109 6.50 1.56 8.60
CA GLY A 109 5.54 0.47 8.60
C GLY A 109 6.17 -0.90 8.58
N THR A 110 5.32 -1.89 8.87
CA THR A 110 5.64 -3.31 8.76
C THR A 110 4.68 -3.99 7.81
N ILE A 111 5.20 -4.97 7.08
CA ILE A 111 4.40 -5.85 6.24
C ILE A 111 4.53 -7.25 6.81
N GLU A 112 3.39 -7.87 7.08
CA GLU A 112 3.32 -9.22 7.62
C GLU A 112 2.60 -10.14 6.62
N ARG A 113 2.99 -11.40 6.63
CA ARG A 113 2.39 -12.47 5.85
C ARG A 113 1.68 -13.46 6.78
N LEU A 114 0.48 -13.88 6.41
CA LEU A 114 -0.22 -14.99 7.03
C LEU A 114 -0.22 -16.19 6.10
N ASP A 115 0.36 -17.31 6.54
CA ASP A 115 0.11 -18.60 5.91
C ASP A 115 -1.08 -19.25 6.61
N HIS A 116 -2.21 -19.34 5.92
CA HIS A 116 -3.46 -19.88 6.46
C HIS A 116 -3.36 -21.37 6.87
N ARG A 117 -2.33 -22.09 6.41
CA ARG A 117 -2.08 -23.48 6.83
C ARG A 117 -1.47 -23.54 8.22
N VAL A 118 -0.75 -22.51 8.63
CA VAL A 118 -0.10 -22.41 9.94
C VAL A 118 -0.92 -21.54 10.90
N GLY A 119 -1.57 -20.51 10.38
CA GLY A 119 -2.42 -19.60 11.16
C GLY A 119 -1.66 -18.51 11.93
N GLU A 120 -0.40 -18.25 11.58
CA GLU A 120 0.45 -17.28 12.26
C GLU A 120 0.88 -16.16 11.29
N TRP A 121 0.96 -14.92 11.82
CA TRP A 121 1.50 -13.78 11.13
C TRP A 121 3.03 -13.71 11.30
N GLU A 122 3.74 -13.52 10.22
CA GLU A 122 5.19 -13.34 10.17
C GLU A 122 5.52 -11.97 9.57
N THR A 123 6.31 -11.14 10.25
CA THR A 123 6.82 -9.91 9.67
C THR A 123 7.85 -10.24 8.58
N ILE A 124 7.61 -9.73 7.37
CA ILE A 124 8.46 -9.99 6.19
C ILE A 124 9.13 -8.74 5.64
N VAL A 125 8.67 -7.55 6.03
CA VAL A 125 9.27 -6.25 5.62
C VAL A 125 9.16 -5.25 6.75
N ALA A 126 10.24 -4.48 6.97
CA ALA A 126 10.19 -3.18 7.63
C ALA A 126 10.51 -2.10 6.58
N ILE A 127 9.70 -1.05 6.51
CA ILE A 127 9.75 -0.09 5.41
C ILE A 127 9.56 1.34 5.92
N ASP A 128 10.34 2.27 5.35
CA ASP A 128 10.25 3.69 5.62
C ASP A 128 10.03 4.42 4.30
N LEU A 129 8.98 5.26 4.24
CA LEU A 129 8.55 5.98 3.05
C LEU A 129 8.49 7.48 3.30
N ILE A 130 8.75 8.27 2.25
CA ILE A 130 8.54 9.71 2.24
C ILE A 130 7.53 10.05 1.16
N PHE A 131 6.52 10.83 1.55
CA PHE A 131 5.51 11.39 0.67
C PHE A 131 5.70 12.89 0.53
N SER A 132 5.43 13.41 -0.67
CA SER A 132 5.36 14.84 -0.93
C SER A 132 3.94 15.27 -1.23
N HIS A 133 3.55 16.43 -0.74
CA HIS A 133 2.35 17.13 -1.19
C HIS A 133 2.68 17.86 -2.48
N ILE A 134 1.92 17.61 -3.54
CA ILE A 134 2.08 18.32 -4.80
C ILE A 134 1.07 19.46 -4.84
N ASP A 135 1.57 20.68 -4.73
CA ASP A 135 0.83 21.88 -5.12
C ASP A 135 0.84 22.03 -6.65
N ASN A 136 -0.03 22.88 -7.19
CA ASN A 136 -0.29 23.03 -8.62
C ASN A 136 0.92 23.34 -9.52
N ASN A 137 2.13 23.53 -8.96
CA ASN A 137 3.30 23.96 -9.70
C ASN A 137 4.62 23.36 -9.20
N MET A 138 4.81 22.05 -9.34
CA MET A 138 6.15 21.47 -9.21
C MET A 138 6.88 21.48 -10.57
N SER A 139 7.94 22.25 -10.70
CA SER A 139 8.89 22.22 -11.83
C SER A 139 8.29 22.46 -13.23
N GLY A 140 7.24 23.28 -13.36
CA GLY A 140 6.62 23.58 -14.66
C GLY A 140 5.68 22.50 -15.19
N LEU A 141 5.34 21.50 -14.39
CA LEU A 141 4.31 20.51 -14.72
C LEU A 141 2.96 21.00 -14.20
N GLU A 142 1.99 21.15 -15.10
CA GLU A 142 0.59 21.40 -14.73
C GLU A 142 -0.08 20.09 -14.37
N PHE A 143 -0.48 19.94 -13.11
CA PHE A 143 -1.29 18.80 -12.67
C PHE A 143 -2.78 19.15 -12.76
N PRO A 144 -3.66 18.18 -13.11
CA PRO A 144 -5.10 18.39 -13.10
C PRO A 144 -5.59 18.94 -11.74
N GLU A 145 -6.56 19.86 -11.77
CA GLU A 145 -7.13 20.40 -10.52
C GLU A 145 -7.76 19.31 -9.64
N HIS A 146 -8.43 18.31 -10.27
CA HIS A 146 -8.99 17.19 -9.53
C HIS A 146 -7.90 16.28 -8.97
N ASN A 147 -8.15 15.69 -7.81
CA ASN A 147 -7.23 14.73 -7.21
C ASN A 147 -7.27 13.40 -7.98
N PHE A 148 -6.31 13.19 -8.87
CA PHE A 148 -6.19 11.98 -9.70
C PHE A 148 -5.51 10.81 -8.95
N VAL A 149 -4.90 11.07 -7.80
CA VAL A 149 -4.18 10.06 -7.00
C VAL A 149 -5.17 9.09 -6.36
N PHE A 150 -6.30 9.61 -5.87
CA PHE A 150 -7.32 8.81 -5.19
C PHE A 150 -8.51 8.55 -6.13
N SER A 151 -8.38 7.48 -6.93
CA SER A 151 -9.39 7.03 -7.90
C SER A 151 -10.66 6.49 -7.22
N GLU A 152 -11.71 6.21 -8.01
CA GLU A 152 -12.97 5.65 -7.50
C GLU A 152 -12.78 4.29 -6.78
N ASN A 153 -11.77 3.51 -7.18
CA ASN A 153 -11.44 2.25 -6.48
C ASN A 153 -10.98 2.50 -5.04
N PHE A 154 -10.19 3.55 -4.80
CA PHE A 154 -9.82 3.96 -3.45
C PHE A 154 -11.03 4.39 -2.64
N ARG A 155 -11.92 5.18 -3.24
CA ARG A 155 -13.17 5.61 -2.57
C ARG A 155 -14.03 4.43 -2.14
N THR A 156 -14.11 3.39 -2.97
CA THR A 156 -14.85 2.17 -2.62
C THR A 156 -14.29 1.50 -1.38
N ILE A 157 -12.94 1.39 -1.26
CA ILE A 157 -12.30 0.82 -0.07
C ILE A 157 -12.52 1.71 1.16
N LEU A 158 -12.39 3.02 1.01
CA LEU A 158 -12.63 3.97 2.12
C LEU A 158 -14.07 3.87 2.63
N ARG A 159 -15.05 3.83 1.73
CA ARG A 159 -16.47 3.65 2.10
C ARG A 159 -16.71 2.33 2.83
N SER A 160 -16.14 1.22 2.34
CA SER A 160 -16.30 -0.08 2.98
C SER A 160 -15.67 -0.14 4.38
N ALA A 161 -14.72 0.74 4.67
CA ALA A 161 -14.09 0.90 5.97
C ALA A 161 -14.80 1.92 6.90
N GLY A 162 -15.93 2.50 6.46
CA GLY A 162 -16.64 3.53 7.23
C GLY A 162 -15.93 4.90 7.27
N MET A 163 -15.04 5.15 6.32
CA MET A 163 -14.26 6.40 6.22
C MET A 163 -14.94 7.45 5.29
N ASP A 164 -16.26 7.39 5.11
CA ASP A 164 -17.00 8.31 4.23
C ASP A 164 -16.82 9.77 4.61
N SER A 165 -16.76 10.06 5.92
CA SER A 165 -16.58 11.42 6.43
C SER A 165 -15.23 12.06 6.06
N VAL A 166 -14.25 11.25 5.66
CA VAL A 166 -12.91 11.71 5.28
C VAL A 166 -12.83 11.97 3.77
N CYS A 167 -13.80 11.45 2.99
CA CYS A 167 -13.78 11.52 1.53
C CYS A 167 -14.35 12.82 0.95
N GLY A 168 -14.88 13.74 1.77
CA GLY A 168 -15.32 15.12 1.41
C GLY A 168 -16.32 15.16 0.27
#